data_f988ce19903533fc49a6ab932df5dea6
#
_entry.id   f988ce19903533fc49a6ab932df5dea6
#
_cell.length_a   1.000
_cell.length_b   1.000
_cell.length_c   1.000
_cell.angle_alpha   90.00
_cell.angle_beta   90.00
_cell.angle_gamma   90.00
#
_symmetry.space_group_name_H-M   'P 1'
#
loop_
_entity.id
_entity.type
_entity.pdbx_description
1 polymer ?
#
loop_
_entity_poly.entity_id
_entity_poly.type
_entity_poly.pdbx_seq_one_letter_code
_entity_poly.pdbx_strand_id
1 'polypeptide(L)'
;MLEKEMEEAVVSCPELFIERGLTLLRRQLVINGRRPDVLFSDALSRHLLVEIQQGRHDEQHLQRHFYYYYDYRAKFPEAHPRLLFIANRIVPQHKEFLDDHGYEFREYPEAISSEELTSAP
;
A
#
# COMPACT_ATOMS: atom_id res chain seq x y z
N MET A 1 1.62 16.97 1.37
CA MET A 1 2.16 16.02 0.38
C MET A 1 1.02 15.42 -0.41
N LEU A 2 1.10 15.45 -1.72
CA LEU A 2 0.08 14.87 -2.57
C LEU A 2 0.20 13.34 -2.62
N GLU A 3 -0.90 12.66 -2.92
CA GLU A 3 -0.93 11.20 -3.04
C GLU A 3 0.12 10.69 -4.04
N LYS A 4 0.29 11.39 -5.16
CA LYS A 4 1.29 11.08 -6.16
C LYS A 4 2.71 11.17 -5.60
N GLU A 5 2.98 12.14 -4.73
CA GLU A 5 4.28 12.29 -4.08
C GLU A 5 4.55 11.17 -3.09
N MET A 6 3.51 10.74 -2.36
CA MET A 6 3.59 9.58 -1.46
C MET A 6 3.92 8.31 -2.26
N GLU A 7 3.23 8.11 -3.38
CA GLU A 7 3.47 6.96 -4.26
C GLU A 7 4.92 6.95 -4.76
N GLU A 8 5.42 8.10 -5.23
CA GLU A 8 6.80 8.22 -5.70
C GLU A 8 7.81 7.88 -4.60
N ALA A 9 7.57 8.35 -3.38
CA ALA A 9 8.45 8.07 -2.25
C ALA A 9 8.47 6.58 -1.92
N VAL A 10 7.30 5.94 -1.88
CA VAL A 10 7.16 4.51 -1.59
C VAL A 10 7.86 3.66 -2.67
N VAL A 11 7.68 4.02 -3.94
CA VAL A 11 8.30 3.30 -5.07
C VAL A 11 9.81 3.48 -5.08
N SER A 12 10.29 4.67 -4.74
CA SER A 12 11.73 4.97 -4.74
C SER A 12 12.48 4.31 -3.59
N CYS A 13 11.85 4.20 -2.43
CA CYS A 13 12.46 3.65 -1.21
C CYS A 13 11.52 2.69 -0.49
N PRO A 14 11.10 1.59 -1.11
CA PRO A 14 10.15 0.66 -0.49
C PRO A 14 10.67 0.06 0.82
N GLU A 15 11.97 -0.12 0.95
CA GLU A 15 12.57 -0.65 2.18
C GLU A 15 12.41 0.29 3.37
N LEU A 16 12.28 1.58 3.12
CA LEU A 16 12.08 2.58 4.17
C LEU A 16 10.62 2.63 4.65
N PHE A 17 9.67 2.50 3.72
CA PHE A 17 8.26 2.69 4.00
C PHE A 17 7.50 1.38 4.24
N ILE A 18 8.01 0.27 3.75
CA ILE A 18 7.34 -1.03 3.85
C ILE A 18 8.27 -2.07 4.46
N GLU A 19 9.16 -2.64 3.65
CA GLU A 19 10.07 -3.73 4.07
C GLU A 19 11.16 -3.93 3.02
N ARG A 20 12.19 -4.69 3.40
CA ARG A 20 13.26 -5.07 2.48
C ARG A 20 12.82 -6.20 1.55
N GLY A 21 13.50 -6.32 0.42
CA GLY A 21 13.30 -7.43 -0.51
C GLY A 21 12.15 -7.26 -1.48
N LEU A 22 11.61 -6.05 -1.59
CA LEU A 22 10.53 -5.75 -2.55
C LEU A 22 11.10 -5.42 -3.92
N THR A 23 10.48 -5.98 -4.95
CA THR A 23 10.76 -5.65 -6.35
C THR A 23 9.50 -5.07 -6.97
N LEU A 24 9.59 -3.89 -7.55
CA LEU A 24 8.45 -3.26 -8.21
C LEU A 24 8.07 -4.06 -9.46
N LEU A 25 6.81 -4.49 -9.53
CA LEU A 25 6.26 -5.19 -10.69
C LEU A 25 5.48 -4.25 -11.59
N ARG A 26 4.57 -3.47 -11.01
CA ARG A 26 3.73 -2.52 -11.76
C ARG A 26 3.25 -1.37 -10.91
N ARG A 27 2.99 -0.26 -11.58
CA ARG A 27 2.25 0.88 -11.04
C ARG A 27 0.93 0.96 -11.81
N GLN A 28 -0.17 1.26 -11.10
CA GLN A 28 -1.51 1.40 -11.70
C GLN A 28 -1.96 0.15 -12.48
N LEU A 29 -1.82 -1.02 -11.85
CA LEU A 29 -2.32 -2.27 -12.43
C LEU A 29 -3.85 -2.25 -12.52
N VAL A 30 -4.41 -2.52 -13.71
CA VAL A 30 -5.86 -2.58 -13.91
C VAL A 30 -6.34 -4.03 -13.80
N ILE A 31 -7.30 -4.28 -12.89
CA ILE A 31 -7.92 -5.59 -12.69
C ILE A 31 -9.44 -5.38 -12.67
N ASN A 32 -10.15 -5.93 -13.66
CA ASN A 32 -11.60 -5.79 -13.78
C ASN A 32 -12.07 -4.33 -13.72
N GLY A 33 -11.35 -3.43 -14.39
CA GLY A 33 -11.65 -2.00 -14.38
C GLY A 33 -11.27 -1.26 -13.10
N ARG A 34 -10.68 -1.96 -12.13
CA ARG A 34 -10.16 -1.39 -10.88
C ARG A 34 -8.65 -1.52 -10.86
N ARG A 35 -7.98 -0.64 -10.11
CA ARG A 35 -6.51 -0.66 -10.07
C ARG A 35 -5.99 -0.31 -8.67
N PRO A 36 -5.16 -1.18 -8.07
CA PRO A 36 -4.34 -0.80 -6.95
C PRO A 36 -3.25 0.17 -7.40
N ASP A 37 -2.73 0.97 -6.49
CA ASP A 37 -1.73 1.98 -6.86
C ASP A 37 -0.40 1.36 -7.28
N VAL A 38 0.07 0.37 -6.54
CA VAL A 38 1.40 -0.23 -6.79
C VAL A 38 1.35 -1.73 -6.50
N LEU A 39 2.10 -2.49 -7.29
CA LEU A 39 2.27 -3.92 -7.11
C LEU A 39 3.76 -4.25 -6.97
N PHE A 40 4.13 -4.92 -5.88
CA PHE A 40 5.48 -5.44 -5.66
C PHE A 40 5.47 -6.97 -5.61
N SER A 41 6.64 -7.56 -5.83
CA SER A 41 6.94 -8.94 -5.43
C SER A 41 7.81 -8.87 -4.17
N ASP A 42 7.47 -9.65 -3.14
CA ASP A 42 8.25 -9.67 -1.90
C ASP A 42 9.40 -10.68 -1.96
N ALA A 43 10.17 -10.78 -0.88
CA ALA A 43 11.33 -11.66 -0.82
C ALA A 43 10.99 -13.15 -0.97
N LEU A 44 9.72 -13.52 -0.73
CA LEU A 44 9.22 -14.89 -0.88
C LEU A 44 8.43 -15.06 -2.19
N SER A 45 8.56 -14.12 -3.11
CA SER A 45 7.84 -14.09 -4.39
C SER A 45 6.32 -13.99 -4.26
N ARG A 46 5.82 -13.51 -3.13
CA ARG A 46 4.40 -13.18 -2.98
C ARG A 46 4.15 -11.80 -3.55
N HIS A 47 2.96 -11.60 -4.11
CA HIS A 47 2.59 -10.29 -4.66
C HIS A 47 1.99 -9.42 -3.57
N LEU A 48 2.51 -8.20 -3.43
CA LEU A 48 2.05 -7.22 -2.46
C LEU A 48 1.31 -6.10 -3.18
N LEU A 49 0.01 -6.02 -2.95
CA LEU A 49 -0.84 -4.96 -3.49
C LEU A 49 -0.82 -3.80 -2.51
N VAL A 50 -0.33 -2.64 -2.94
CA VAL A 50 -0.19 -1.46 -2.09
C VAL A 50 -1.19 -0.41 -2.52
N GLU A 51 -1.99 0.07 -1.58
CA GLU A 51 -2.93 1.15 -1.76
C GLU A 51 -2.48 2.35 -0.95
N ILE A 52 -2.45 3.50 -1.59
CA ILE A 52 -1.96 4.73 -1.00
C ILE A 52 -3.08 5.77 -0.99
N GLN A 53 -3.30 6.37 0.16
CA GLN A 53 -4.28 7.43 0.33
C GLN A 53 -3.66 8.61 1.06
N GLN A 54 -3.77 9.79 0.48
CA GLN A 54 -3.41 11.02 1.18
C GLN A 54 -4.42 11.31 2.29
N GLY A 55 -3.92 11.78 3.43
CA GLY A 55 -4.76 12.13 4.54
C GLY A 55 -5.22 10.92 5.35
N ARG A 56 -6.47 10.97 5.80
CA ARG A 56 -7.05 9.95 6.65
C ARG A 56 -7.69 8.84 5.81
N HIS A 57 -7.39 7.61 6.13
CA HIS A 57 -7.97 6.44 5.48
C HIS A 57 -9.48 6.36 5.71
N ASP A 58 -10.27 6.20 4.66
CA ASP A 58 -11.73 6.17 4.72
C ASP A 58 -12.33 4.82 4.30
N GLU A 59 -13.64 4.64 4.59
CA GLU A 59 -14.35 3.40 4.29
C GLU A 59 -14.44 3.09 2.80
N GLN A 60 -14.58 4.10 1.95
CA GLN A 60 -14.70 3.89 0.51
C GLN A 60 -13.42 3.29 -0.05
N HIS A 61 -12.27 3.82 0.39
CA HIS A 61 -10.97 3.27 0.01
C HIS A 61 -10.82 1.85 0.53
N LEU A 62 -11.20 1.62 1.79
CA LEU A 62 -11.13 0.30 2.41
C LEU A 62 -11.90 -0.75 1.60
N GLN A 63 -13.17 -0.47 1.26
CA GLN A 63 -14.01 -1.36 0.47
C GLN A 63 -13.45 -1.60 -0.93
N ARG A 64 -13.02 -0.54 -1.60
CA ARG A 64 -12.46 -0.63 -2.94
C ARG A 64 -11.22 -1.52 -2.98
N HIS A 65 -10.36 -1.40 -1.98
CA HIS A 65 -9.13 -2.19 -1.89
C HIS A 65 -9.41 -3.66 -1.64
N PHE A 66 -10.42 -3.98 -0.84
CA PHE A 66 -10.85 -5.37 -0.67
C PHE A 66 -11.29 -5.99 -1.98
N TYR A 67 -12.04 -5.26 -2.81
CA TYR A 67 -12.44 -5.76 -4.12
C TYR A 67 -11.22 -6.03 -5.00
N TYR A 68 -10.23 -5.15 -5.00
CA TYR A 68 -8.98 -5.38 -5.73
C TYR A 68 -8.29 -6.65 -5.25
N TYR A 69 -8.20 -6.83 -3.95
CA TYR A 69 -7.54 -7.98 -3.36
C TYR A 69 -8.27 -9.29 -3.73
N TYR A 70 -9.59 -9.33 -3.59
CA TYR A 70 -10.37 -10.51 -3.95
C TYR A 70 -10.29 -10.83 -5.43
N ASP A 71 -10.40 -9.83 -6.30
CA ASP A 71 -10.27 -10.02 -7.75
C ASP A 71 -8.88 -10.55 -8.10
N TYR A 72 -7.84 -9.99 -7.49
CA TYR A 72 -6.47 -10.41 -7.73
C TYR A 72 -6.23 -11.83 -7.25
N ARG A 73 -6.68 -12.17 -6.05
CA ARG A 73 -6.52 -13.50 -5.48
C ARG A 73 -7.25 -14.56 -6.30
N ALA A 74 -8.43 -14.25 -6.80
CA ALA A 74 -9.20 -15.15 -7.64
C ALA A 74 -8.49 -15.40 -8.98
N LYS A 75 -7.86 -14.37 -9.55
CA LYS A 75 -7.21 -14.44 -10.86
C LYS A 75 -5.79 -15.00 -10.78
N PHE A 76 -5.07 -14.75 -9.70
CA PHE A 76 -3.68 -15.17 -9.51
C PHE A 76 -3.49 -15.83 -8.13
N PRO A 77 -4.14 -16.98 -7.87
CA PRO A 77 -4.06 -17.61 -6.55
C PRO A 77 -2.64 -18.05 -6.17
N GLU A 78 -1.83 -18.43 -7.16
CA GLU A 78 -0.44 -18.84 -6.95
C GLU A 78 0.49 -17.69 -6.54
N ALA A 79 0.04 -16.46 -6.69
CA ALA A 79 0.81 -15.28 -6.29
C ALA A 79 0.78 -15.05 -4.78
N HIS A 80 -0.07 -15.76 -4.04
CA HIS A 80 -0.26 -15.61 -2.58
C HIS A 80 -0.34 -14.14 -2.17
N PRO A 81 -1.33 -13.39 -2.70
CA PRO A 81 -1.34 -11.93 -2.57
C PRO A 81 -1.46 -11.45 -1.14
N ARG A 82 -0.75 -10.36 -0.87
CA ARG A 82 -0.82 -9.59 0.36
C ARG A 82 -1.44 -8.23 0.04
N LEU A 83 -2.16 -7.66 1.00
CA LEU A 83 -2.77 -6.34 0.84
C LEU A 83 -2.20 -5.40 1.91
N LEU A 84 -1.69 -4.25 1.48
CA LEU A 84 -1.12 -3.23 2.34
C LEU A 84 -1.77 -1.87 2.06
N PHE A 85 -2.20 -1.20 3.11
CA PHE A 85 -2.73 0.16 3.05
C PHE A 85 -1.70 1.13 3.60
N ILE A 86 -1.42 2.20 2.85
CA ILE A 86 -0.58 3.30 3.32
C ILE A 86 -1.40 4.58 3.28
N ALA A 87 -1.49 5.27 4.41
CA ALA A 87 -2.16 6.56 4.52
C ALA A 87 -1.39 7.45 5.48
N ASN A 88 -1.64 8.75 5.45
CA ASN A 88 -1.04 9.65 6.42
C ASN A 88 -1.53 9.31 7.83
N ARG A 89 -2.79 8.95 7.94
CA ARG A 89 -3.41 8.59 9.21
C ARG A 89 -4.45 7.49 9.02
N ILE A 90 -4.40 6.48 9.88
CA ILE A 90 -5.37 5.39 9.90
C ILE A 90 -6.03 5.39 11.28
N VAL A 91 -7.36 5.58 11.31
CA VAL A 91 -8.08 5.63 12.59
C VAL A 91 -8.03 4.27 13.31
N PRO A 92 -8.10 4.25 14.67
CA PRO A 92 -7.97 3.01 15.43
C PRO A 92 -8.94 1.90 15.02
N GLN A 93 -10.18 2.24 14.69
CA GLN A 93 -11.16 1.25 14.25
C GLN A 93 -10.74 0.54 12.95
N HIS A 94 -10.13 1.27 12.02
CA HIS A 94 -9.63 0.68 10.78
C HIS A 94 -8.40 -0.19 11.04
N LYS A 95 -7.50 0.21 11.93
CA LYS A 95 -6.34 -0.59 12.32
C LYS A 95 -6.78 -1.93 12.92
N GLU A 96 -7.73 -1.89 13.84
CA GLU A 96 -8.27 -3.09 14.47
C GLU A 96 -8.91 -4.02 13.44
N PHE A 97 -9.72 -3.45 12.54
CA PHE A 97 -10.37 -4.22 11.48
C PHE A 97 -9.35 -4.88 10.55
N LEU A 98 -8.32 -4.15 10.15
CA LEU A 98 -7.27 -4.67 9.27
C LEU A 98 -6.48 -5.77 9.96
N ASP A 99 -6.10 -5.58 11.22
CA ASP A 99 -5.39 -6.59 12.00
C ASP A 99 -6.23 -7.86 12.16
N ASP A 100 -7.50 -7.72 12.49
CA ASP A 100 -8.42 -8.86 12.68
C ASP A 100 -8.56 -9.71 11.41
N HIS A 101 -8.41 -9.10 10.24
CA HIS A 101 -8.53 -9.77 8.96
C HIS A 101 -7.19 -10.16 8.33
N GLY A 102 -6.09 -9.91 9.04
CA GLY A 102 -4.75 -10.26 8.54
C GLY A 102 -4.26 -9.37 7.42
N TYR A 103 -4.81 -8.18 7.27
CA TYR A 103 -4.34 -7.18 6.31
C TYR A 103 -3.31 -6.26 6.95
N GLU A 104 -2.43 -5.69 6.12
CA GLU A 104 -1.32 -4.87 6.58
C GLU A 104 -1.62 -3.39 6.40
N PHE A 105 -1.01 -2.57 7.23
CA PHE A 105 -1.12 -1.11 7.12
C PHE A 105 0.15 -0.43 7.60
N ARG A 106 0.41 0.76 7.04
CA ARG A 106 1.49 1.65 7.47
C ARG A 106 0.97 3.08 7.47
N GLU A 107 1.35 3.86 8.46
CA GLU A 107 1.10 5.29 8.47
C GLU A 107 2.33 6.00 7.91
N TYR A 108 2.08 6.94 7.01
CA TYR A 108 3.10 7.81 6.42
C TYR A 108 2.84 9.21 6.96
N PRO A 109 3.63 9.70 7.92
CA PRO A 109 3.33 10.98 8.59
C PRO A 109 3.25 12.13 7.60
N GLU A 110 2.15 12.89 7.67
CA GLU A 110 1.87 14.01 6.80
C GLU A 110 2.89 15.14 6.95
N ALA A 111 3.47 15.26 8.14
CA ALA A 111 4.40 16.31 8.49
C ALA A 111 5.84 16.08 8.02
N ILE A 112 6.14 14.95 7.36
CA ILE A 112 7.49 14.72 6.83
C ILE A 112 7.67 15.58 5.60
N SER A 113 8.51 16.62 5.73
CA SER A 113 8.88 17.48 4.60
C SER A 113 10.02 16.86 3.80
N SER A 114 10.20 17.33 2.57
CA SER A 114 11.34 16.94 1.74
C SER A 114 12.67 17.20 2.45
N GLU A 115 12.75 18.29 3.22
CA GLU A 115 13.93 18.63 3.99
C GLU A 115 14.21 17.61 5.09
N GLU A 116 13.19 17.13 5.79
CA GLU A 116 13.34 16.10 6.81
C GLU A 116 13.81 14.78 6.22
N LEU A 117 13.28 14.41 5.06
CA LEU A 117 13.69 13.20 4.35
C LEU A 117 15.15 13.29 3.89
N THR A 118 15.60 14.45 3.44
CA THR A 118 16.97 14.64 2.97
C THR A 118 17.97 14.85 4.11
N SER A 119 17.53 15.34 5.26
CA SER A 119 18.38 15.56 6.44
C SER A 119 18.38 14.39 7.41
N ALA A 120 17.56 13.38 7.18
CA ALA A 120 17.54 12.18 8.01
C ALA A 120 18.88 11.43 7.85
N PRO A 121 19.53 11.07 8.96
CA PRO A 121 20.81 10.36 8.89
C PRO A 121 20.64 8.94 8.33
#